data_e58dae5b0409b184648b60a31fc06e6c
#
_entry.id   e58dae5b0409b184648b60a31fc06e6c
#
_cell.length_a   1.000
_cell.length_b   1.000
_cell.length_c   1.000
_cell.angle_alpha   90.00
_cell.angle_beta   90.00
_cell.angle_gamma   90.00
#
_symmetry.space_group_name_H-M   'P 1'
#
loop_
_entity.id
_entity.type
_entity.pdbx_description
1 polymer ?
#
loop_
_entity_poly.entity_id
_entity_poly.type
_entity_poly.pdbx_seq_one_letter_code
_entity_poly.pdbx_strand_id
1 'polypeptide(L)'
;HTDGYSNNTNGNHRLNARLEWRISENQSLMSRTGLSFQSYDPYSTTYGHQWGESGLRVVDNFSDGGRTGVNLNQYLSYRTKLGKDGRTLTLDGSVRYRNNRGDTDSYSNQARGIDPDLIVVPTDTLLLRYQRAHSPSFSYNLRGDVTYTEPVSQYAQLSLQYRVAYNYQESDKKVYVTPDDRFETA
;
A
#
# COMPACT_ATOMS: atom_id res chain seq x y z
N HIS A 1 -5.27 30.64 -17.32
CA HIS A 1 -4.21 29.76 -17.83
C HIS A 1 -3.67 28.92 -16.66
N THR A 2 -3.45 27.64 -16.89
CA THR A 2 -2.88 26.75 -15.89
C THR A 2 -1.91 25.80 -16.60
N ASP A 3 -0.69 25.75 -16.11
CA ASP A 3 0.34 24.83 -16.56
C ASP A 3 0.62 23.82 -15.44
N GLY A 4 0.68 22.55 -15.78
CA GLY A 4 0.98 21.48 -14.83
C GLY A 4 2.00 20.53 -15.40
N TYR A 5 2.92 20.10 -14.55
CA TYR A 5 3.89 19.06 -14.86
C TYR A 5 3.78 17.97 -13.82
N SER A 6 3.77 16.72 -14.27
CA SER A 6 3.85 15.56 -13.37
C SER A 6 4.81 14.51 -13.91
N ASN A 7 5.59 13.93 -13.03
CA ASN A 7 6.47 12.81 -13.31
C ASN A 7 6.32 11.77 -12.21
N ASN A 8 6.21 10.51 -12.59
CA ASN A 8 6.05 9.41 -11.66
C ASN A 8 7.03 8.31 -12.01
N THR A 9 7.85 7.94 -11.05
CA THR A 9 8.72 6.77 -11.17
C THR A 9 8.17 5.63 -10.33
N ASN A 10 8.05 4.44 -10.91
CA ASN A 10 7.53 3.26 -10.24
C ASN A 10 8.45 2.06 -10.47
N GLY A 11 8.98 1.52 -9.39
CA GLY A 11 9.75 0.29 -9.36
C GLY A 11 8.98 -0.82 -8.64
N ASN A 12 8.88 -2.01 -9.25
CA ASN A 12 8.21 -3.13 -8.62
C ASN A 12 8.99 -4.43 -8.90
N HIS A 13 9.49 -5.04 -7.84
CA HIS A 13 10.18 -6.31 -7.87
C HIS A 13 9.34 -7.38 -7.20
N ARG A 14 9.16 -8.52 -7.85
CA ARG A 14 8.39 -9.64 -7.32
C ARG A 14 9.18 -10.93 -7.43
N LEU A 15 9.22 -11.65 -6.33
CA LEU A 15 9.76 -12.99 -6.24
C LEU A 15 8.65 -13.95 -5.82
N ASN A 16 8.48 -15.03 -6.57
CA ASN A 16 7.55 -16.10 -6.22
C ASN A 16 8.31 -17.41 -6.18
N ALA A 17 8.11 -18.18 -5.13
CA ALA A 17 8.66 -19.50 -4.96
C ALA A 17 7.54 -20.49 -4.62
N ARG A 18 7.62 -21.69 -5.18
CA ARG A 18 6.72 -22.79 -4.88
C ARG A 18 7.54 -24.05 -4.65
N LEU A 19 7.28 -24.67 -3.51
CA LEU A 19 7.84 -25.95 -3.13
C LEU A 19 6.69 -26.95 -2.98
N GLU A 20 6.83 -28.09 -3.63
CA GLU A 20 5.96 -29.25 -3.42
C GLU A 20 6.83 -30.41 -3.00
N TRP A 21 6.58 -30.90 -1.83
CA TRP A 21 7.31 -32.01 -1.26
C TRP A 21 6.37 -33.16 -0.93
N ARG A 22 6.58 -34.29 -1.60
CA ARG A 22 5.93 -35.55 -1.25
C ARG A 22 6.77 -36.23 -0.19
N ILE A 23 6.35 -36.12 1.08
CA ILE A 23 7.06 -36.69 2.22
C ILE A 23 6.95 -38.23 2.20
N SER A 24 5.76 -38.75 1.84
CA SER A 24 5.45 -40.14 1.66
C SER A 24 4.30 -40.32 0.65
N GLU A 25 3.87 -41.56 0.39
CA GLU A 25 2.70 -41.86 -0.47
C GLU A 25 1.41 -41.23 0.09
N ASN A 26 1.36 -41.02 1.39
CA ASN A 26 0.19 -40.52 2.11
C ASN A 26 0.32 -39.07 2.59
N GLN A 27 1.50 -38.45 2.46
CA GLN A 27 1.78 -37.15 3.03
C GLN A 27 2.41 -36.20 2.02
N SER A 28 1.90 -35.01 1.91
CA SER A 28 2.46 -33.96 1.06
C SER A 28 2.45 -32.61 1.78
N LEU A 29 3.47 -31.82 1.48
CA LEU A 29 3.63 -30.46 1.94
C LEU A 29 3.77 -29.55 0.72
N MET A 30 3.02 -28.48 0.67
CA MET A 30 3.13 -27.42 -0.32
C MET A 30 3.42 -26.10 0.38
N SER A 31 4.41 -25.38 -0.13
CA SER A 31 4.72 -24.02 0.30
C SER A 31 4.69 -23.09 -0.89
N ARG A 32 4.05 -21.94 -0.74
CA ARG A 32 4.07 -20.85 -1.72
C ARG A 32 4.48 -19.57 -1.00
N THR A 33 5.56 -18.97 -1.48
CA THR A 33 6.10 -17.72 -0.97
C THR A 33 6.04 -16.67 -2.05
N GLY A 34 5.43 -15.54 -1.76
CA GLY A 34 5.44 -14.36 -2.62
C GLY A 34 6.03 -13.18 -1.86
N LEU A 35 7.07 -12.57 -2.41
CA LEU A 35 7.70 -11.38 -1.87
C LEU A 35 7.65 -10.28 -2.92
N SER A 36 7.22 -9.09 -2.55
CA SER A 36 7.27 -7.93 -3.45
C SER A 36 7.80 -6.70 -2.74
N PHE A 37 8.64 -5.96 -3.47
CA PHE A 37 9.16 -4.65 -3.11
C PHE A 37 8.64 -3.65 -4.12
N GLN A 38 8.09 -2.55 -3.63
CA GLN A 38 7.58 -1.48 -4.46
C GLN A 38 8.18 -0.16 -4.02
N SER A 39 8.62 0.64 -5.00
CA SER A 39 8.98 2.04 -4.85
C SER A 39 8.14 2.85 -5.82
N TYR A 40 7.63 3.98 -5.36
CA TYR A 40 6.84 4.90 -6.15
C TYR A 40 7.18 6.32 -5.72
N ASP A 41 7.71 7.11 -6.66
CA ASP A 41 8.18 8.47 -6.42
C ASP A 41 7.37 9.42 -7.32
N PRO A 42 6.23 9.97 -6.81
CA PRO A 42 5.43 10.95 -7.52
C PRO A 42 6.01 12.35 -7.34
N TYR A 43 6.08 13.09 -8.42
CA TYR A 43 6.44 14.50 -8.46
C TYR A 43 5.39 15.27 -9.26
N SER A 44 4.91 16.39 -8.76
CA SER A 44 4.00 17.24 -9.49
C SER A 44 4.17 18.72 -9.14
N THR A 45 4.06 19.58 -10.17
CA THR A 45 3.96 21.02 -10.03
C THR A 45 2.76 21.53 -10.78
N THR A 46 2.11 22.54 -10.28
CA THR A 46 1.00 23.23 -10.94
C THR A 46 1.14 24.72 -10.71
N TYR A 47 1.29 25.45 -11.77
CA TYR A 47 1.28 26.91 -11.76
C TYR A 47 0.09 27.40 -12.58
N GLY A 48 -0.66 28.34 -12.05
CA GLY A 48 -1.81 28.87 -12.75
C GLY A 48 -2.21 30.26 -12.28
N HIS A 49 -2.87 30.99 -13.19
CA HIS A 49 -3.50 32.26 -12.88
C HIS A 49 -4.92 32.29 -13.43
N GLN A 50 -5.82 32.85 -12.66
CA GLN A 50 -7.24 32.96 -13.00
C GLN A 50 -7.74 34.38 -12.70
N TRP A 51 -8.42 34.96 -13.67
CA TRP A 51 -9.16 36.20 -13.50
C TRP A 51 -10.58 35.92 -13.00
N GLY A 52 -11.02 36.70 -12.03
CA GLY A 52 -12.39 36.69 -11.52
C GLY A 52 -12.83 38.08 -11.09
N GLU A 53 -14.04 38.23 -10.61
CA GLU A 53 -14.61 39.50 -10.12
C GLU A 53 -13.76 40.10 -8.99
N SER A 54 -12.98 39.30 -8.28
CA SER A 54 -12.12 39.74 -7.17
C SER A 54 -10.67 40.02 -7.59
N GLY A 55 -10.37 40.06 -8.90
CA GLY A 55 -9.02 40.30 -9.43
C GLY A 55 -8.29 38.99 -9.84
N LEU A 56 -6.99 39.12 -10.01
CA LEU A 56 -6.11 38.00 -10.41
C LEU A 56 -5.82 37.10 -9.19
N ARG A 57 -6.05 35.81 -9.37
CA ARG A 57 -5.61 34.76 -8.43
C ARG A 57 -4.47 33.97 -9.05
N VAL A 58 -3.37 33.88 -8.35
CA VAL A 58 -2.22 33.05 -8.71
C VAL A 58 -2.17 31.84 -7.79
N VAL A 59 -1.95 30.67 -8.38
CA VAL A 59 -1.81 29.40 -7.65
C VAL A 59 -0.49 28.78 -8.06
N ASP A 60 0.34 28.46 -7.07
CA ASP A 60 1.59 27.75 -7.24
C ASP A 60 1.61 26.57 -6.26
N ASN A 61 1.54 25.37 -6.78
CA ASN A 61 1.53 24.14 -6.00
C ASN A 61 2.66 23.23 -6.42
N PHE A 62 3.26 22.61 -5.44
CA PHE A 62 4.32 21.62 -5.60
C PHE A 62 4.00 20.42 -4.71
N SER A 63 4.28 19.23 -5.19
CA SER A 63 4.24 18.01 -4.39
C SER A 63 5.32 17.06 -4.86
N ASP A 64 6.14 16.63 -3.91
CA ASP A 64 7.17 15.63 -4.09
C ASP A 64 7.00 14.54 -3.03
N GLY A 65 7.14 13.29 -3.40
CA GLY A 65 6.90 12.21 -2.46
C GLY A 65 7.66 10.95 -2.81
N GLY A 66 7.82 10.11 -1.80
CA GLY A 66 8.37 8.77 -1.94
C GLY A 66 7.48 7.77 -1.19
N ARG A 67 7.20 6.65 -1.83
CA ARG A 67 6.51 5.53 -1.17
C ARG A 67 7.28 4.26 -1.41
N THR A 68 7.55 3.56 -0.33
CA THR A 68 8.15 2.23 -0.37
C THR A 68 7.24 1.22 0.28
N GLY A 69 7.20 0.01 -0.26
CA GLY A 69 6.35 -1.05 0.25
C GLY A 69 7.02 -2.41 0.17
N VAL A 70 6.83 -3.20 1.22
CA VAL A 70 7.23 -4.61 1.28
C VAL A 70 5.99 -5.44 1.56
N ASN A 71 5.73 -6.43 0.72
CA ASN A 71 4.65 -7.38 0.93
C ASN A 71 5.22 -8.80 0.91
N LEU A 72 4.94 -9.56 1.94
CA LEU A 72 5.23 -10.99 2.05
C LEU A 72 3.91 -11.75 2.14
N ASN A 73 3.75 -12.75 1.28
CA ASN A 73 2.65 -13.71 1.35
C ASN A 73 3.26 -15.10 1.46
N GLN A 74 2.95 -15.80 2.53
CA GLN A 74 3.35 -17.17 2.76
C GLN A 74 2.10 -18.03 2.89
N TYR A 75 2.06 -19.14 2.17
CA TYR A 75 1.03 -20.16 2.28
C TYR A 75 1.70 -21.52 2.45
N LEU A 76 1.22 -22.26 3.44
CA LEU A 76 1.63 -23.63 3.73
C LEU A 76 0.38 -24.52 3.70
N SER A 77 0.49 -25.67 3.06
CA SER A 77 -0.56 -26.68 3.03
C SER A 77 0.06 -28.04 3.29
N TYR A 78 -0.33 -28.66 4.38
CA TYR A 78 0.03 -30.05 4.68
C TYR A 78 -1.19 -30.92 4.53
N ARG A 79 -1.07 -31.99 3.77
CA ARG A 79 -2.13 -32.97 3.53
C ARG A 79 -1.65 -34.35 3.88
N THR A 80 -2.46 -35.09 4.64
CA THR A 80 -2.22 -36.50 4.95
C THR A 80 -3.46 -37.35 4.70
N LYS A 81 -3.24 -38.57 4.17
CA LYS A 81 -4.27 -39.62 4.09
C LYS A 81 -4.28 -40.41 5.40
N LEU A 82 -5.45 -40.70 5.92
CA LEU A 82 -5.65 -41.34 7.23
C LEU A 82 -6.22 -42.79 7.05
N GLY A 83 -5.36 -43.70 6.59
CA GLY A 83 -5.65 -45.14 6.58
C GLY A 83 -6.75 -45.62 5.61
N LYS A 84 -7.96 -45.05 5.69
CA LYS A 84 -9.10 -45.41 4.81
C LYS A 84 -9.02 -44.59 3.50
N ASP A 85 -9.29 -45.25 2.37
CA ASP A 85 -9.33 -44.58 1.08
C ASP A 85 -10.33 -43.40 1.09
N GLY A 86 -9.85 -42.24 0.65
CA GLY A 86 -10.64 -41.00 0.63
C GLY A 86 -10.67 -40.22 1.96
N ARG A 87 -10.23 -40.80 3.08
CA ARG A 87 -10.09 -40.09 4.34
C ARG A 87 -8.85 -39.21 4.33
N THR A 88 -9.02 -37.91 4.52
CA THR A 88 -7.89 -36.96 4.50
C THR A 88 -8.00 -35.91 5.59
N LEU A 89 -6.84 -35.48 6.07
CA LEU A 89 -6.69 -34.29 6.91
C LEU A 89 -5.82 -33.30 6.14
N THR A 90 -6.31 -32.07 6.01
CA THR A 90 -5.56 -30.96 5.41
C THR A 90 -5.42 -29.85 6.44
N LEU A 91 -4.20 -29.37 6.61
CA LEU A 91 -3.86 -28.24 7.45
C LEU A 91 -3.31 -27.14 6.54
N ASP A 92 -4.02 -26.02 6.46
CA ASP A 92 -3.61 -24.85 5.68
C ASP A 92 -3.27 -23.69 6.60
N GLY A 93 -2.18 -23.03 6.32
CA GLY A 93 -1.75 -21.84 7.01
C GLY A 93 -1.37 -20.74 6.04
N SER A 94 -1.76 -19.52 6.29
CA SER A 94 -1.29 -18.38 5.52
C SER A 94 -0.92 -17.19 6.38
N VAL A 95 0.15 -16.51 5.98
CA VAL A 95 0.63 -15.28 6.58
C VAL A 95 0.74 -14.25 5.47
N ARG A 96 0.11 -13.09 5.65
CA ARG A 96 0.32 -11.91 4.84
C ARG A 96 0.91 -10.82 5.72
N TYR A 97 2.04 -10.30 5.30
CA TYR A 97 2.71 -9.18 5.94
C TYR A 97 2.81 -8.05 4.96
N ARG A 98 2.47 -6.84 5.37
CA ARG A 98 2.62 -5.63 4.59
C ARG A 98 3.20 -4.53 5.44
N ASN A 99 4.23 -3.88 4.92
CA ASN A 99 4.81 -2.69 5.51
C ASN A 99 4.98 -1.65 4.40
N ASN A 100 4.30 -0.52 4.53
CA ASN A 100 4.42 0.59 3.60
C ASN A 100 4.84 1.84 4.38
N ARG A 101 5.71 2.62 3.76
CA ARG A 101 6.11 3.94 4.25
C ARG A 101 5.93 4.93 3.12
N GLY A 102 5.29 6.04 3.41
CA GLY A 102 5.13 7.14 2.48
C GLY A 102 5.52 8.45 3.13
N ASP A 103 6.36 9.20 2.44
CA ASP A 103 6.75 10.55 2.78
C ASP A 103 6.31 11.47 1.63
N THR A 104 5.73 12.63 1.94
CA THR A 104 5.29 13.57 0.93
C THR A 104 5.55 14.98 1.43
N ASP A 105 6.31 15.73 0.66
CA ASP A 105 6.51 17.15 0.83
C ASP A 105 5.60 17.88 -0.15
N SER A 106 4.83 18.82 0.33
CA SER A 106 3.94 19.61 -0.48
C SER A 106 3.99 21.08 -0.10
N TYR A 107 3.89 21.90 -1.12
CA TYR A 107 3.83 23.34 -1.02
C TYR A 107 2.58 23.83 -1.75
N SER A 108 1.87 24.75 -1.14
CA SER A 108 0.74 25.41 -1.78
C SER A 108 0.81 26.90 -1.47
N ASN A 109 0.88 27.69 -2.51
CA ASN A 109 0.82 29.15 -2.45
C ASN A 109 -0.36 29.64 -3.27
N GLN A 110 -1.18 30.46 -2.65
CA GLN A 110 -2.27 31.17 -3.31
C GLN A 110 -2.12 32.64 -2.98
N ALA A 111 -1.97 33.45 -4.02
CA ALA A 111 -1.82 34.88 -3.92
C ALA A 111 -2.86 35.60 -4.77
N ARG A 112 -3.21 36.81 -4.37
CA ARG A 112 -4.05 37.73 -5.15
C ARG A 112 -3.19 38.84 -5.71
N GLY A 113 -3.30 39.10 -7.01
CA GLY A 113 -2.64 40.19 -7.71
C GLY A 113 -3.64 41.22 -8.21
N ILE A 114 -3.15 42.41 -8.54
CA ILE A 114 -3.99 43.54 -8.96
C ILE A 114 -3.95 43.74 -10.49
N ASP A 115 -2.88 43.32 -11.20
CA ASP A 115 -2.73 43.60 -12.63
C ASP A 115 -2.09 42.41 -13.36
N PRO A 116 -2.68 41.99 -14.53
CA PRO A 116 -2.16 40.88 -15.33
C PRO A 116 -0.94 41.20 -16.17
N ASP A 117 -0.73 42.48 -16.51
CA ASP A 117 0.33 42.91 -17.40
C ASP A 117 1.62 43.30 -16.67
N LEU A 118 1.54 43.48 -15.39
CA LEU A 118 2.70 43.59 -14.51
C LEU A 118 3.13 42.19 -14.06
N ILE A 119 4.43 41.92 -14.15
CA ILE A 119 5.05 40.74 -13.50
C ILE A 119 4.65 40.82 -12.04
N VAL A 120 3.63 40.04 -11.68
CA VAL A 120 2.88 40.21 -10.44
C VAL A 120 3.77 39.85 -9.28
N VAL A 121 4.19 40.84 -8.53
CA VAL A 121 4.52 40.65 -7.12
C VAL A 121 3.17 40.42 -6.44
N PRO A 122 2.91 39.27 -5.84
CA PRO A 122 1.67 39.04 -5.12
C PRO A 122 1.51 40.10 -4.04
N THR A 123 0.47 40.90 -4.15
CA THR A 123 0.22 42.00 -3.18
C THR A 123 -0.42 41.49 -1.90
N ASP A 124 -1.00 40.27 -1.96
CA ASP A 124 -1.61 39.64 -0.80
C ASP A 124 -1.50 38.13 -0.91
N THR A 125 -0.80 37.49 0.01
CA THR A 125 -0.70 36.03 0.13
C THR A 125 -1.90 35.51 0.88
N LEU A 126 -2.82 34.89 0.16
CA LEU A 126 -4.03 34.30 0.74
C LEU A 126 -3.75 33.02 1.53
N LEU A 127 -2.82 32.22 1.04
CA LEU A 127 -2.42 30.97 1.66
C LEU A 127 -1.00 30.63 1.26
N LEU A 128 -0.14 30.49 2.22
CA LEU A 128 1.20 29.93 2.07
C LEU A 128 1.30 28.74 3.02
N ARG A 129 1.49 27.54 2.47
CA ARG A 129 1.49 26.34 3.28
C ARG A 129 2.50 25.34 2.79
N TYR A 130 3.46 25.02 3.64
CA TYR A 130 4.37 23.91 3.48
C TYR A 130 3.91 22.77 4.37
N GLN A 131 3.87 21.57 3.82
CA GLN A 131 3.48 20.38 4.54
C GLN A 131 4.44 19.24 4.27
N ARG A 132 4.84 18.56 5.32
CA ARG A 132 5.49 17.26 5.26
C ARG A 132 4.58 16.23 5.90
N ALA A 133 4.19 15.23 5.12
CA ALA A 133 3.38 14.11 5.59
C ALA A 133 4.22 12.85 5.66
N HIS A 134 4.23 12.22 6.83
CA HIS A 134 4.83 10.91 7.05
C HIS A 134 3.72 9.91 7.32
N SER A 135 3.64 8.84 6.54
CA SER A 135 2.50 7.91 6.54
C SER A 135 2.98 6.45 6.56
N PRO A 136 3.54 5.96 7.68
CA PRO A 136 3.82 4.55 7.84
C PRO A 136 2.53 3.75 8.01
N SER A 137 2.49 2.58 7.43
CA SER A 137 1.42 1.61 7.65
C SER A 137 1.98 0.20 7.70
N PHE A 138 1.49 -0.56 8.65
CA PHE A 138 1.91 -1.91 8.92
C PHE A 138 0.69 -2.79 9.11
N SER A 139 0.70 -3.96 8.52
CA SER A 139 -0.38 -4.94 8.73
C SER A 139 0.11 -6.37 8.59
N TYR A 140 -0.50 -7.25 9.35
CA TYR A 140 -0.37 -8.67 9.14
C TYR A 140 -1.72 -9.38 9.29
N ASN A 141 -1.89 -10.42 8.48
CA ASN A 141 -3.04 -11.28 8.48
C ASN A 141 -2.55 -12.72 8.61
N LEU A 142 -3.04 -13.39 9.64
CA LEU A 142 -2.76 -14.78 9.91
C LEU A 142 -4.05 -15.57 9.72
N ARG A 143 -3.97 -16.70 9.04
CA ARG A 143 -5.11 -17.59 8.85
C ARG A 143 -4.66 -19.04 8.93
N GLY A 144 -5.44 -19.83 9.65
CA GLY A 144 -5.32 -21.28 9.73
C GLY A 144 -6.64 -21.94 9.38
N ASP A 145 -6.58 -22.97 8.58
CA ASP A 145 -7.72 -23.83 8.23
C ASP A 145 -7.36 -25.30 8.51
N VAL A 146 -8.27 -26.01 9.13
CA VAL A 146 -8.21 -27.47 9.31
C VAL A 146 -9.40 -28.06 8.58
N THR A 147 -9.13 -28.96 7.62
CA THR A 147 -10.18 -29.64 6.87
C THR A 147 -10.03 -31.14 7.05
N TYR A 148 -11.05 -31.76 7.61
CA TYR A 148 -11.16 -33.22 7.72
C TYR A 148 -12.20 -33.72 6.75
N THR A 149 -11.85 -34.76 5.99
CA THR A 149 -12.73 -35.39 5.01
C THR A 149 -12.91 -36.86 5.33
N GLU A 150 -14.14 -37.31 5.44
CA GLU A 150 -14.55 -38.68 5.69
C GLU A 150 -15.40 -39.22 4.55
N PRO A 151 -15.00 -40.28 3.85
CA PRO A 151 -15.87 -40.99 2.92
C PRO A 151 -16.90 -41.82 3.69
N VAL A 152 -18.17 -41.42 3.61
CA VAL A 152 -19.30 -42.07 4.30
C VAL A 152 -19.79 -43.26 3.50
N SER A 153 -19.84 -43.17 2.16
CA SER A 153 -20.23 -44.24 1.25
C SER A 153 -19.50 -44.07 -0.09
N GLN A 154 -19.76 -44.99 -1.05
CA GLN A 154 -19.26 -44.86 -2.40
C GLN A 154 -19.71 -43.60 -3.14
N TYR A 155 -20.83 -43.01 -2.68
CA TYR A 155 -21.47 -41.86 -3.33
C TYR A 155 -21.52 -40.63 -2.41
N ALA A 156 -21.04 -40.72 -1.18
CA ALA A 156 -21.18 -39.65 -0.19
C ALA A 156 -19.88 -39.41 0.58
N GLN A 157 -19.50 -38.14 0.72
CA GLN A 157 -18.34 -37.67 1.45
C GLN A 157 -18.76 -36.55 2.40
N LEU A 158 -18.32 -36.61 3.65
CA LEU A 158 -18.48 -35.55 4.63
C LEU A 158 -17.18 -34.75 4.73
N SER A 159 -17.26 -33.43 4.65
CA SER A 159 -16.13 -32.54 4.88
C SER A 159 -16.45 -31.58 6.01
N LEU A 160 -15.60 -31.55 7.01
CA LEU A 160 -15.65 -30.63 8.13
C LEU A 160 -14.48 -29.67 8.03
N GLN A 161 -14.77 -28.38 8.06
CA GLN A 161 -13.75 -27.34 7.99
C GLN A 161 -13.86 -26.42 9.21
N TYR A 162 -12.74 -26.20 9.89
CA TYR A 162 -12.60 -25.17 10.92
C TYR A 162 -11.59 -24.13 10.47
N ARG A 163 -11.93 -22.85 10.63
CA ARG A 163 -11.09 -21.72 10.22
C ARG A 163 -10.91 -20.76 11.37
N VAL A 164 -9.67 -20.33 11.57
CA VAL A 164 -9.30 -19.23 12.45
C VAL A 164 -8.55 -18.18 11.63
N ALA A 165 -8.85 -16.91 11.88
CA ALA A 165 -8.14 -15.79 11.24
C ALA A 165 -7.90 -14.68 12.27
N TYR A 166 -6.73 -14.05 12.17
CA TYR A 166 -6.35 -12.89 12.95
C TYR A 166 -5.81 -11.82 12.04
N ASN A 167 -6.33 -10.60 12.19
CA ASN A 167 -5.92 -9.43 11.42
C ASN A 167 -5.43 -8.33 12.36
N TYR A 168 -4.30 -7.75 12.05
CA TYR A 168 -3.78 -6.56 12.72
C TYR A 168 -3.38 -5.54 11.67
N GLN A 169 -3.75 -4.29 11.91
CA GLN A 169 -3.36 -3.16 11.08
C GLN A 169 -3.08 -1.96 11.96
N GLU A 170 -1.98 -1.30 11.69
CA GLU A 170 -1.60 -0.04 12.29
C GLU A 170 -1.24 0.96 11.19
N SER A 171 -1.70 2.19 11.33
CA SER A 171 -1.38 3.29 10.43
C SER A 171 -1.28 4.55 11.26
N ASP A 172 -0.12 5.21 11.20
CA ASP A 172 0.13 6.48 11.85
C ASP A 172 0.49 7.52 10.78
N LYS A 173 -0.36 8.52 10.63
CA LYS A 173 -0.11 9.63 9.72
C LYS A 173 0.21 10.89 10.50
N LYS A 174 1.43 11.38 10.33
CA LYS A 174 1.88 12.65 10.89
C LYS A 174 2.00 13.69 9.80
N VAL A 175 1.41 14.84 10.02
CA VAL A 175 1.48 15.96 9.10
C VAL A 175 2.07 17.14 9.86
N TYR A 176 3.19 17.61 9.37
CA TYR A 176 3.87 18.82 9.86
C TYR A 176 3.53 19.95 8.91
N VAL A 177 3.20 21.10 9.45
CA VAL A 177 2.88 22.31 8.70
C VAL A 177 3.77 23.43 9.19
N THR A 178 4.38 24.15 8.28
CA THR A 178 5.17 25.34 8.59
C THR A 178 4.80 26.45 7.62
N PRO A 179 4.82 27.72 8.06
CA PRO A 179 4.58 28.86 7.19
C PRO A 179 5.78 29.19 6.29
N ASP A 180 6.91 28.50 6.49
CA ASP A 180 8.13 28.78 5.77
C ASP A 180 8.81 27.43 5.36
N ASP A 181 9.68 27.43 4.36
CA ASP A 181 10.30 26.24 3.76
C ASP A 181 11.31 25.48 4.62
N ARG A 182 11.45 25.86 5.87
CA ARG A 182 12.38 25.27 6.82
C ARG A 182 11.84 24.00 7.45
N PHE A 183 11.78 22.93 6.69
CA PHE A 183 11.88 21.62 7.29
C PHE A 183 13.37 21.31 7.51
N GLU A 184 13.88 21.60 8.70
CA GLU A 184 15.20 21.13 9.07
C GLU A 184 15.21 19.60 8.94
N THR A 185 16.15 19.10 8.16
CA THR A 185 16.42 17.66 8.06
C THR A 185 16.93 17.23 9.44
N ALA A 186 16.10 16.53 10.20
CA ALA A 186 16.48 15.85 11.42
C ALA A 186 17.01 14.45 11.08
#